data_893479f2124694237b39c69127d00247
#
_entry.id   893479f2124694237b39c69127d00247
#
_cell.length_a   1.000
_cell.length_b   1.000
_cell.length_c   1.000
_cell.angle_alpha   90.00
_cell.angle_beta   90.00
_cell.angle_gamma   90.00
#
_symmetry.space_group_name_H-M   'P 1'
#
loop_
_entity.id
_entity.type
_entity.pdbx_description
1 polymer ?
#
loop_
_entity_poly.entity_id
_entity_poly.type
_entity_poly.pdbx_seq_one_letter_code
_entity_poly.pdbx_strand_id
1 'polypeptide(L)'
;MVLTSKLNRFVLLFVGIMAGGPLLFAWGAWGHKHINRAAVFALPEPMREFYYNHIDFLTEGSVVPDLRRGLLTDKNEGARHFIDIEDFNIPVADFPKTTSEAYAKYDSAFLNKSGYLPWYIQNITTKLTAAFKQRNKSEILFLSAELGHYVGDAHMPLHTASNYNGQLSGQKGVHALWESEIPELFGNAYDLSLIHI
;
A
#
# COMPACT_ATOMS: atom_id res chain seq x y z
N MET A 1 7.43 27.79 45.91
CA MET A 1 6.40 27.88 44.85
C MET A 1 7.05 27.82 43.48
N VAL A 2 7.83 26.75 43.17
CA VAL A 2 8.57 26.59 41.90
C VAL A 2 8.41 25.17 41.32
N LEU A 3 7.61 24.28 41.94
CA LEU A 3 7.47 22.86 41.45
C LEU A 3 6.35 22.64 40.41
N THR A 4 5.45 23.61 40.19
CA THR A 4 4.28 23.43 39.31
C THR A 4 4.57 23.72 37.82
N SER A 5 5.65 24.45 37.49
CA SER A 5 5.91 24.84 36.09
C SER A 5 6.59 23.77 35.25
N LYS A 6 7.30 22.82 35.87
CA LYS A 6 7.99 21.75 35.13
C LYS A 6 7.06 20.58 34.75
N LEU A 7 6.07 20.31 35.59
CA LEU A 7 5.10 19.24 35.32
C LEU A 7 4.18 19.59 34.16
N ASN A 8 3.75 20.85 34.04
CA ASN A 8 2.92 21.28 32.90
C ASN A 8 3.65 21.27 31.55
N ARG A 9 4.98 21.45 31.52
CA ARG A 9 5.75 21.36 30.29
C ARG A 9 5.92 19.91 29.80
N PHE A 10 6.03 18.95 30.70
CA PHE A 10 6.07 17.53 30.35
C PHE A 10 4.72 17.01 29.88
N VAL A 11 3.62 17.43 30.48
CA VAL A 11 2.27 17.05 30.05
C VAL A 11 1.93 17.64 28.68
N LEU A 12 2.34 18.89 28.40
CA LEU A 12 2.18 19.52 27.08
C LEU A 12 3.05 18.87 25.99
N LEU A 13 4.25 18.37 26.35
CA LEU A 13 5.08 17.63 25.40
C LEU A 13 4.51 16.24 25.08
N PHE A 14 3.90 15.57 26.06
CA PHE A 14 3.27 14.26 25.87
C PHE A 14 1.95 14.34 25.10
N VAL A 15 1.19 15.40 25.28
CA VAL A 15 -0.05 15.68 24.51
C VAL A 15 0.29 16.11 23.06
N GLY A 16 1.42 16.77 22.84
CA GLY A 16 1.88 17.16 21.50
C GLY A 16 2.35 15.98 20.64
N ILE A 17 2.78 14.88 21.25
CA ILE A 17 3.22 13.64 20.51
C ILE A 17 2.00 12.79 20.12
N MET A 18 0.86 12.93 20.82
CA MET A 18 -0.37 12.20 20.49
C MET A 18 -1.24 12.91 19.43
N ALA A 19 -0.83 14.10 18.97
CA ALA A 19 -1.47 14.84 17.88
C ALA A 19 -0.88 14.53 16.49
N GLY A 20 -0.06 13.48 16.37
CA GLY A 20 0.22 12.85 15.10
C GLY A 20 -1.10 12.26 14.60
N GLY A 21 -1.70 12.89 13.59
CA GLY A 21 -2.90 12.38 12.95
C GLY A 21 -2.72 10.92 12.57
N PRO A 22 -3.77 10.12 12.45
CA PRO A 22 -3.67 8.74 12.07
C PRO A 22 -2.88 8.66 10.77
N LEU A 23 -1.76 7.92 10.77
CA LEU A 23 -1.09 7.51 9.56
C LEU A 23 -2.15 6.72 8.79
N LEU A 24 -2.67 7.30 7.71
CA LEU A 24 -3.61 6.62 6.83
C LEU A 24 -2.82 5.52 6.11
N PHE A 25 -2.91 4.31 6.63
CA PHE A 25 -2.41 3.12 5.97
C PHE A 25 -3.46 2.70 4.94
N ALA A 26 -3.07 2.53 3.69
CA ALA A 26 -3.85 1.81 2.70
C ALA A 26 -4.06 0.38 3.20
N TRP A 27 -5.24 -0.22 3.02
CA TRP A 27 -5.62 -1.55 3.53
C TRP A 27 -5.29 -1.85 5.00
N GLY A 28 -4.91 -0.88 5.81
CA GLY A 28 -4.39 -1.06 7.15
C GLY A 28 -3.31 -2.14 7.26
N ALA A 29 -2.59 -2.18 8.34
CA ALA A 29 -1.57 -3.22 8.53
C ALA A 29 -2.18 -4.64 8.51
N TRP A 30 -3.41 -4.79 8.99
CA TRP A 30 -4.11 -6.08 9.01
C TRP A 30 -4.33 -6.60 7.59
N GLY A 31 -4.89 -5.78 6.68
CA GLY A 31 -5.23 -6.18 5.32
C GLY A 31 -3.99 -6.60 4.52
N HIS A 32 -2.95 -5.76 4.45
CA HIS A 32 -1.73 -6.07 3.71
C HIS A 32 -1.04 -7.34 4.21
N LYS A 33 -0.97 -7.54 5.53
CA LYS A 33 -0.39 -8.75 6.12
C LYS A 33 -1.17 -10.00 5.70
N HIS A 34 -2.48 -9.97 5.73
CA HIS A 34 -3.32 -11.11 5.37
C HIS A 34 -3.31 -11.39 3.88
N ILE A 35 -3.31 -10.36 3.02
CA ILE A 35 -3.18 -10.50 1.57
C ILE A 35 -1.87 -11.20 1.21
N ASN A 36 -0.73 -10.70 1.71
CA ASN A 36 0.58 -11.29 1.41
C ASN A 36 0.69 -12.73 1.93
N ARG A 37 0.18 -12.97 3.15
CA ARG A 37 0.17 -14.31 3.71
C ARG A 37 -0.69 -15.27 2.89
N ALA A 38 -1.89 -14.87 2.50
CA ALA A 38 -2.79 -15.67 1.70
C ALA A 38 -2.22 -15.95 0.30
N ALA A 39 -1.57 -14.97 -0.32
CA ALA A 39 -0.94 -15.13 -1.63
C ALA A 39 0.08 -16.26 -1.67
N VAL A 40 0.84 -16.49 -0.57
CA VAL A 40 1.80 -17.61 -0.49
C VAL A 40 1.11 -18.96 -0.65
N PHE A 41 -0.06 -19.14 -0.07
CA PHE A 41 -0.80 -20.41 -0.16
C PHE A 41 -1.41 -20.64 -1.54
N ALA A 42 -1.66 -19.57 -2.31
CA ALA A 42 -2.18 -19.66 -3.68
C ALA A 42 -1.11 -20.01 -4.72
N LEU A 43 0.17 -19.97 -4.36
CA LEU A 43 1.26 -20.25 -5.30
C LEU A 43 1.36 -21.74 -5.64
N PRO A 44 1.72 -22.07 -6.90
CA PRO A 44 2.03 -23.45 -7.30
C PRO A 44 3.34 -23.94 -6.69
N GLU A 45 3.46 -25.25 -6.50
CA GLU A 45 4.74 -25.87 -6.17
C GLU A 45 5.71 -25.83 -7.39
N PRO A 46 7.02 -25.67 -7.21
CA PRO A 46 7.78 -25.53 -5.95
C PRO A 46 7.89 -24.08 -5.42
N MET A 47 7.21 -23.12 -6.06
CA MET A 47 7.29 -21.71 -5.68
C MET A 47 6.70 -21.50 -4.27
N ARG A 48 5.60 -22.19 -3.97
CA ARG A 48 4.98 -22.14 -2.65
C ARG A 48 5.92 -22.55 -1.53
N GLU A 49 6.68 -23.64 -1.70
CA GLU A 49 7.65 -24.10 -0.71
C GLU A 49 8.70 -23.01 -0.40
N PHE A 50 9.25 -22.39 -1.45
CA PHE A 50 10.22 -21.31 -1.28
C PHE A 50 9.65 -20.14 -0.46
N TYR A 51 8.46 -19.66 -0.81
CA TYR A 51 7.84 -18.52 -0.13
C TYR A 51 7.29 -18.89 1.25
N TYR A 52 6.78 -20.10 1.44
CA TYR A 52 6.29 -20.58 2.73
C TYR A 52 7.38 -20.58 3.81
N ASN A 53 8.61 -20.98 3.43
CA ASN A 53 9.76 -20.93 4.33
C ASN A 53 10.17 -19.49 4.73
N HIS A 54 9.56 -18.46 4.12
CA HIS A 54 9.83 -17.03 4.37
C HIS A 54 8.54 -16.25 4.61
N ILE A 55 7.46 -16.94 4.99
CA ILE A 55 6.11 -16.36 5.05
C ILE A 55 6.02 -15.18 6.02
N ASP A 56 6.73 -15.24 7.15
CA ASP A 56 6.73 -14.16 8.13
C ASP A 56 7.43 -12.90 7.58
N PHE A 57 8.52 -13.07 6.82
CA PHE A 57 9.17 -11.95 6.14
C PHE A 57 8.24 -11.26 5.13
N LEU A 58 7.51 -12.05 4.33
CA LEU A 58 6.55 -11.52 3.36
C LEU A 58 5.37 -10.84 4.03
N THR A 59 4.89 -11.42 5.11
CA THR A 59 3.77 -10.89 5.90
C THR A 59 4.14 -9.55 6.52
N GLU A 60 5.25 -9.49 7.27
CA GLU A 60 5.69 -8.26 7.92
C GLU A 60 6.22 -7.23 6.93
N GLY A 61 6.87 -7.65 5.85
CA GLY A 61 7.35 -6.79 4.78
C GLY A 61 6.25 -6.10 3.98
N SER A 62 5.03 -6.63 4.01
CA SER A 62 3.90 -6.07 3.26
C SER A 62 3.50 -4.65 3.67
N VAL A 63 3.82 -4.21 4.88
CA VAL A 63 3.47 -2.87 5.37
C VAL A 63 4.60 -1.83 5.19
N VAL A 64 5.75 -2.28 4.70
CA VAL A 64 6.93 -1.40 4.54
C VAL A 64 6.69 -0.22 3.60
N PRO A 65 5.97 -0.35 2.47
CA PRO A 65 5.68 0.80 1.61
C PRO A 65 4.93 1.93 2.32
N ASP A 66 3.92 1.60 3.12
CA ASP A 66 3.18 2.59 3.90
C ASP A 66 4.04 3.26 4.99
N LEU A 67 4.86 2.47 5.69
CA LEU A 67 5.82 3.03 6.65
C LEU A 67 6.81 3.97 5.96
N ARG A 68 7.27 3.64 4.78
CA ARG A 68 8.17 4.45 3.96
C ARG A 68 7.54 5.77 3.55
N ARG A 69 6.25 5.76 3.17
CA ARG A 69 5.45 6.96 2.87
C ARG A 69 5.44 7.95 4.04
N GLY A 70 5.37 7.45 5.29
CA GLY A 70 5.33 8.29 6.49
C GLY A 70 6.70 8.74 7.01
N LEU A 71 7.75 7.97 6.78
CA LEU A 71 9.06 8.14 7.43
C LEU A 71 10.16 8.68 6.51
N LEU A 72 10.05 8.50 5.20
CA LEU A 72 11.08 8.86 4.26
C LEU A 72 10.73 10.13 3.48
N THR A 73 11.78 10.80 3.00
CA THR A 73 11.67 12.00 2.17
C THR A 73 11.34 11.70 0.70
N ASP A 74 11.04 10.44 0.36
CA ASP A 74 10.61 10.09 -1.01
C ASP A 74 9.20 10.60 -1.26
N LYS A 75 9.11 11.79 -1.83
CA LYS A 75 7.86 12.46 -2.17
C LYS A 75 7.01 11.69 -3.20
N ASN A 76 7.60 10.73 -3.89
CA ASN A 76 6.92 9.94 -4.91
C ASN A 76 6.27 8.67 -4.33
N GLU A 77 6.61 8.29 -3.10
CA GLU A 77 6.06 7.07 -2.50
C GLU A 77 4.52 7.11 -2.49
N GLY A 78 3.94 8.21 -2.05
CA GLY A 78 2.49 8.35 -1.99
C GLY A 78 1.78 8.04 -3.32
N ALA A 79 2.32 8.52 -4.43
CA ALA A 79 1.71 8.34 -5.75
C ALA A 79 1.78 6.91 -6.30
N ARG A 80 2.56 6.02 -5.67
CA ARG A 80 2.66 4.59 -6.02
C ARG A 80 1.47 3.77 -5.55
N HIS A 81 0.70 4.31 -4.59
CA HIS A 81 -0.38 3.60 -3.92
C HIS A 81 -1.76 3.77 -4.57
N PHE A 82 -1.90 4.69 -5.52
CA PHE A 82 -3.19 5.00 -6.12
C PHE A 82 -3.11 5.43 -7.58
N ILE A 83 -4.27 5.57 -8.20
CA ILE A 83 -4.48 6.21 -9.49
C ILE A 83 -5.86 6.87 -9.51
N ASP A 84 -5.92 8.19 -9.59
CA ASP A 84 -7.16 8.95 -9.74
C ASP A 84 -7.60 8.91 -11.22
N ILE A 85 -8.37 7.91 -11.57
CA ILE A 85 -8.73 7.60 -12.97
C ILE A 85 -9.38 8.81 -13.66
N GLU A 86 -10.18 9.56 -12.93
CA GLU A 86 -10.90 10.72 -13.45
C GLU A 86 -9.97 11.84 -13.90
N ASP A 87 -8.80 12.00 -13.28
CA ASP A 87 -7.83 13.03 -13.64
C ASP A 87 -7.27 12.85 -15.06
N PHE A 88 -7.24 11.62 -15.56
CA PHE A 88 -6.72 11.30 -16.88
C PHE A 88 -7.66 11.70 -18.02
N ASN A 89 -8.93 11.88 -17.73
CA ASN A 89 -9.96 12.34 -18.68
C ASN A 89 -9.99 11.55 -20.00
N ILE A 90 -9.74 10.26 -19.94
CA ILE A 90 -9.81 9.31 -21.06
C ILE A 90 -10.50 8.03 -20.60
N PRO A 91 -11.14 7.27 -21.52
CA PRO A 91 -11.65 5.95 -21.20
C PRO A 91 -10.55 5.01 -20.66
N VAL A 92 -10.87 4.14 -19.70
CA VAL A 92 -9.91 3.18 -19.14
C VAL A 92 -9.30 2.27 -20.21
N ALA A 93 -10.06 1.97 -21.27
CA ALA A 93 -9.57 1.20 -22.42
C ALA A 93 -8.38 1.86 -23.14
N ASP A 94 -8.30 3.21 -23.10
CA ASP A 94 -7.30 4.02 -23.77
C ASP A 94 -6.11 4.37 -22.88
N PHE A 95 -6.09 3.86 -21.65
CA PHE A 95 -4.95 4.04 -20.75
C PHE A 95 -3.67 3.45 -21.34
N PRO A 96 -2.52 4.10 -21.14
CA PRO A 96 -1.22 3.55 -21.48
C PRO A 96 -1.05 2.15 -20.89
N LYS A 97 -0.66 1.20 -21.72
CA LYS A 97 -0.52 -0.20 -21.28
C LYS A 97 0.83 -0.47 -20.63
N THR A 98 1.80 0.40 -20.88
CA THR A 98 3.15 0.26 -20.34
C THR A 98 3.61 1.52 -19.62
N THR A 99 4.58 1.35 -18.73
CA THR A 99 5.25 2.47 -18.05
C THR A 99 5.84 3.47 -19.05
N SER A 100 6.46 2.97 -20.13
CA SER A 100 7.04 3.83 -21.17
C SER A 100 6.01 4.70 -21.87
N GLU A 101 4.85 4.12 -22.21
CA GLU A 101 3.74 4.86 -22.81
C GLU A 101 3.17 5.92 -21.87
N ALA A 102 3.06 5.59 -20.56
CA ALA A 102 2.56 6.53 -19.57
C ALA A 102 3.47 7.75 -19.45
N TYR A 103 4.78 7.55 -19.32
CA TYR A 103 5.75 8.66 -19.24
C TYR A 103 5.95 9.40 -20.56
N ALA A 104 5.64 8.79 -21.71
CA ALA A 104 5.61 9.49 -23.00
C ALA A 104 4.39 10.41 -23.14
N LYS A 105 3.28 10.09 -22.48
CA LYS A 105 2.01 10.81 -22.59
C LYS A 105 1.81 11.84 -21.47
N TYR A 106 2.31 11.57 -20.27
CA TYR A 106 2.12 12.40 -19.08
C TYR A 106 3.47 12.73 -18.42
N ASP A 107 3.61 13.96 -17.97
CA ASP A 107 4.81 14.34 -17.23
C ASP A 107 4.83 13.79 -15.79
N SER A 108 6.00 13.83 -15.17
CA SER A 108 6.18 13.30 -13.81
C SER A 108 5.38 14.07 -12.76
N ALA A 109 5.12 15.36 -12.96
CA ALA A 109 4.35 16.16 -12.01
C ALA A 109 2.88 15.73 -12.03
N PHE A 110 2.31 15.51 -13.22
CA PHE A 110 0.97 14.96 -13.37
C PHE A 110 0.85 13.57 -12.74
N LEU A 111 1.76 12.64 -13.09
CA LEU A 111 1.74 11.28 -12.54
C LEU A 111 1.91 11.26 -11.01
N ASN A 112 2.74 12.13 -10.45
CA ASN A 112 2.89 12.23 -9.00
C ASN A 112 1.65 12.81 -8.31
N LYS A 113 0.88 13.66 -9.01
CA LYS A 113 -0.37 14.20 -8.47
C LYS A 113 -1.51 13.18 -8.56
N SER A 114 -1.67 12.56 -9.73
CA SER A 114 -2.84 11.71 -10.05
C SER A 114 -2.60 10.21 -9.82
N GLY A 115 -1.41 9.86 -9.34
CA GLY A 115 -1.02 8.48 -9.06
C GLY A 115 -0.58 7.71 -10.31
N TYR A 116 0.23 6.68 -10.09
CA TYR A 116 0.75 5.82 -11.17
C TYR A 116 0.89 4.34 -10.76
N LEU A 117 0.08 3.88 -9.82
CA LEU A 117 0.08 2.54 -9.25
C LEU A 117 0.19 1.41 -10.30
N PRO A 118 -0.62 1.35 -11.38
CA PRO A 118 -0.55 0.23 -12.33
C PRO A 118 0.82 0.09 -13.00
N TRP A 119 1.45 1.20 -13.34
CA TRP A 119 2.76 1.22 -13.98
C TRP A 119 3.88 0.94 -12.98
N TYR A 120 3.68 1.31 -11.71
CA TYR A 120 4.62 0.96 -10.65
C TYR A 120 4.64 -0.55 -10.38
N ILE A 121 3.48 -1.21 -10.38
CA ILE A 121 3.35 -2.67 -10.30
C ILE A 121 4.14 -3.35 -11.45
N GLN A 122 4.05 -2.83 -12.68
CA GLN A 122 4.84 -3.34 -13.81
C GLN A 122 6.35 -3.20 -13.57
N ASN A 123 6.79 -2.07 -13.01
CA ASN A 123 8.20 -1.84 -12.67
C ASN A 123 8.70 -2.84 -11.63
N ILE A 124 7.94 -3.06 -10.55
CA ILE A 124 8.29 -4.05 -9.52
C ILE A 124 8.33 -5.45 -10.14
N THR A 125 7.34 -5.83 -10.95
CA THR A 125 7.30 -7.13 -11.63
C THR A 125 8.52 -7.35 -12.52
N THR A 126 8.96 -6.31 -13.23
CA THR A 126 10.16 -6.36 -14.05
C THR A 126 11.43 -6.58 -13.21
N LYS A 127 11.57 -5.84 -12.10
CA LYS A 127 12.68 -5.99 -11.15
C LYS A 127 12.67 -7.38 -10.51
N LEU A 128 11.51 -7.86 -10.07
CA LEU A 128 11.35 -9.18 -9.48
C LEU A 128 11.74 -10.29 -10.48
N THR A 129 11.33 -10.15 -11.73
CA THR A 129 11.75 -11.06 -12.81
C THR A 129 13.27 -11.10 -12.99
N ALA A 130 13.93 -9.93 -12.92
CA ALA A 130 15.39 -9.85 -12.98
C ALA A 130 16.05 -10.50 -11.75
N ALA A 131 15.51 -10.27 -10.55
CA ALA A 131 16.00 -10.87 -9.31
C ALA A 131 15.91 -12.39 -9.34
N PHE A 132 14.83 -12.97 -9.90
CA PHE A 132 14.73 -14.42 -10.12
C PHE A 132 15.80 -14.93 -11.10
N LYS A 133 16.01 -14.25 -12.23
CA LYS A 133 17.06 -14.63 -13.19
C LYS A 133 18.46 -14.61 -12.56
N GLN A 134 18.70 -13.67 -11.65
CA GLN A 134 19.97 -13.54 -10.93
C GLN A 134 20.05 -14.46 -9.70
N ARG A 135 18.97 -15.13 -9.33
CA ARG A 135 18.86 -15.96 -8.11
C ARG A 135 19.17 -15.15 -6.82
N ASN A 136 18.86 -13.86 -6.83
CA ASN A 136 19.07 -12.99 -5.68
C ASN A 136 17.92 -13.15 -4.69
N LYS A 137 18.08 -14.07 -3.74
CA LYS A 137 17.06 -14.44 -2.76
C LYS A 137 16.53 -13.22 -1.97
N SER A 138 17.42 -12.37 -1.48
CA SER A 138 17.01 -11.23 -0.64
C SER A 138 16.15 -10.25 -1.42
N GLU A 139 16.53 -9.97 -2.66
CA GLU A 139 15.79 -9.07 -3.54
C GLU A 139 14.45 -9.70 -4.00
N ILE A 140 14.43 -11.01 -4.26
CA ILE A 140 13.18 -11.73 -4.56
C ILE A 140 12.19 -11.56 -3.42
N LEU A 141 12.58 -11.82 -2.17
CA LEU A 141 11.71 -11.72 -1.02
C LEU A 141 11.23 -10.27 -0.78
N PHE A 142 12.14 -9.30 -0.87
CA PHE A 142 11.82 -7.89 -0.68
C PHE A 142 10.81 -7.40 -1.73
N LEU A 143 11.12 -7.61 -3.03
CA LEU A 143 10.24 -7.18 -4.12
C LEU A 143 8.90 -7.92 -4.14
N SER A 144 8.86 -9.18 -3.68
CA SER A 144 7.60 -9.91 -3.56
C SER A 144 6.70 -9.36 -2.46
N ALA A 145 7.27 -8.98 -1.31
CA ALA A 145 6.51 -8.34 -0.25
C ALA A 145 5.93 -7.00 -0.70
N GLU A 146 6.72 -6.19 -1.42
CA GLU A 146 6.26 -4.93 -2.00
C GLU A 146 5.21 -5.14 -3.10
N LEU A 147 5.41 -6.11 -3.98
CA LEU A 147 4.45 -6.42 -5.06
C LEU A 147 3.08 -6.75 -4.48
N GLY A 148 3.03 -7.59 -3.44
CA GLY A 148 1.77 -7.94 -2.80
C GLY A 148 1.07 -6.74 -2.16
N HIS A 149 1.81 -5.79 -1.57
CA HIS A 149 1.26 -4.53 -1.07
C HIS A 149 0.56 -3.74 -2.18
N TYR A 150 1.29 -3.37 -3.24
CA TYR A 150 0.72 -2.53 -4.31
C TYR A 150 -0.36 -3.24 -5.14
N VAL A 151 -0.30 -4.56 -5.28
CA VAL A 151 -1.40 -5.34 -5.88
C VAL A 151 -2.64 -5.30 -4.97
N GLY A 152 -2.46 -5.37 -3.65
CA GLY A 152 -3.53 -5.15 -2.69
C GLY A 152 -4.19 -3.77 -2.87
N ASP A 153 -3.39 -2.70 -2.93
CA ASP A 153 -3.87 -1.34 -3.19
C ASP A 153 -4.66 -1.23 -4.50
N ALA A 154 -4.16 -1.87 -5.56
CA ALA A 154 -4.83 -1.87 -6.87
C ALA A 154 -6.20 -2.58 -6.87
N HIS A 155 -6.50 -3.40 -5.86
CA HIS A 155 -7.81 -4.04 -5.67
C HIS A 155 -8.75 -3.23 -4.78
N MET A 156 -8.29 -2.09 -4.25
CA MET A 156 -9.11 -1.20 -3.44
C MET A 156 -9.76 -0.12 -4.31
N PRO A 157 -11.10 -0.10 -4.44
CA PRO A 157 -11.79 0.88 -5.27
C PRO A 157 -11.47 2.34 -4.88
N LEU A 158 -11.24 2.62 -3.61
CA LEU A 158 -10.91 3.96 -3.12
C LEU A 158 -9.50 4.42 -3.54
N HIS A 159 -8.64 3.52 -4.02
CA HIS A 159 -7.34 3.85 -4.60
C HIS A 159 -7.40 4.13 -6.11
N THR A 160 -8.60 4.12 -6.69
CA THR A 160 -8.80 4.36 -8.13
C THR A 160 -9.66 5.58 -8.44
N ALA A 161 -10.00 6.38 -7.43
CA ALA A 161 -10.92 7.50 -7.56
C ALA A 161 -10.44 8.74 -6.79
N SER A 162 -10.56 9.91 -7.40
CA SER A 162 -10.24 11.19 -6.77
C SER A 162 -11.11 11.51 -5.56
N ASN A 163 -12.31 10.91 -5.45
CA ASN A 163 -13.16 10.96 -4.25
C ASN A 163 -12.83 9.86 -3.23
N TYR A 164 -11.56 9.50 -3.12
CA TYR A 164 -11.05 8.37 -2.33
C TYR A 164 -11.52 8.32 -0.86
N ASN A 165 -11.81 9.46 -0.25
CA ASN A 165 -12.22 9.54 1.16
C ASN A 165 -13.68 10.03 1.34
N GLY A 166 -14.48 10.02 0.27
CA GLY A 166 -15.86 10.50 0.29
C GLY A 166 -15.99 12.02 0.49
N GLN A 167 -14.91 12.77 0.31
CA GLN A 167 -14.85 14.22 0.56
C GLN A 167 -15.75 15.02 -0.38
N LEU A 168 -16.01 14.49 -1.60
CA LEU A 168 -16.89 15.13 -2.57
C LEU A 168 -18.36 14.69 -2.44
N SER A 169 -18.63 13.62 -1.69
CA SER A 169 -19.97 13.03 -1.52
C SER A 169 -20.53 13.14 -0.10
N GLY A 170 -19.86 13.90 0.78
CA GLY A 170 -20.27 14.05 2.18
C GLY A 170 -20.03 12.81 3.06
N GLN A 171 -19.21 11.87 2.61
CA GLN A 171 -18.87 10.61 3.29
C GLN A 171 -17.42 10.59 3.79
N LYS A 172 -16.90 11.75 4.19
CA LYS A 172 -15.52 11.89 4.65
C LYS A 172 -15.19 10.88 5.75
N GLY A 173 -14.11 10.12 5.57
CA GLY A 173 -13.67 9.08 6.49
C GLY A 173 -13.91 7.66 5.98
N VAL A 174 -14.65 7.50 4.87
CA VAL A 174 -14.98 6.17 4.33
C VAL A 174 -13.72 5.35 4.01
N HIS A 175 -12.63 5.99 3.63
CA HIS A 175 -11.36 5.34 3.34
C HIS A 175 -10.81 4.58 4.56
N ALA A 176 -10.58 5.27 5.66
CA ALA A 176 -10.09 4.67 6.89
C ALA A 176 -11.06 3.61 7.44
N LEU A 177 -12.37 3.88 7.38
CA LEU A 177 -13.40 2.94 7.81
C LEU A 177 -13.30 1.61 7.05
N TRP A 178 -13.21 1.67 5.72
CA TRP A 178 -13.21 0.47 4.87
C TRP A 178 -11.90 -0.30 4.94
N GLU A 179 -10.77 0.40 4.92
CA GLU A 179 -9.47 -0.23 4.81
C GLU A 179 -8.85 -0.66 6.14
N SER A 180 -9.12 0.07 7.20
CA SER A 180 -8.48 -0.17 8.49
C SER A 180 -9.47 -0.62 9.54
N GLU A 181 -10.49 0.20 9.83
CA GLU A 181 -11.35 -0.03 10.99
C GLU A 181 -12.15 -1.33 10.85
N ILE A 182 -12.79 -1.57 9.71
CA ILE A 182 -13.58 -2.79 9.48
C ILE A 182 -12.69 -4.04 9.47
N PRO A 183 -11.58 -4.11 8.71
CA PRO A 183 -10.71 -5.28 8.73
C PRO A 183 -10.06 -5.54 10.09
N GLU A 184 -9.64 -4.52 10.81
CA GLU A 184 -9.03 -4.69 12.14
C GLU A 184 -10.04 -5.20 13.18
N LEU A 185 -11.29 -4.73 13.13
CA LEU A 185 -12.33 -5.13 14.08
C LEU A 185 -12.94 -6.50 13.76
N PHE A 186 -13.15 -6.80 12.48
CA PHE A 186 -13.94 -7.96 12.06
C PHE A 186 -13.16 -8.95 11.21
N GLY A 187 -11.98 -8.61 10.74
CA GLY A 187 -11.21 -9.41 9.79
C GLY A 187 -10.89 -10.83 10.28
N ASN A 188 -10.71 -11.03 11.58
CA ASN A 188 -10.50 -12.35 12.15
C ASN A 188 -11.72 -13.29 12.03
N ALA A 189 -12.90 -12.75 11.72
CA ALA A 189 -14.11 -13.53 11.44
C ALA A 189 -14.29 -13.83 9.94
N TYR A 190 -13.42 -13.30 9.07
CA TYR A 190 -13.48 -13.55 7.63
C TYR A 190 -13.00 -14.96 7.30
N ASP A 191 -13.74 -15.67 6.48
CA ASP A 191 -13.24 -16.89 5.87
C ASP A 191 -12.29 -16.53 4.72
N LEU A 192 -10.99 -16.61 4.99
CA LEU A 192 -9.91 -16.38 4.01
C LEU A 192 -9.47 -17.70 3.35
N SER A 193 -10.31 -18.73 3.38
CA SER A 193 -10.06 -20.00 2.70
C SER A 193 -9.94 -19.78 1.19
N LEU A 194 -8.89 -20.33 0.60
CA LEU A 194 -8.60 -20.26 -0.83
C LEU A 194 -9.33 -21.35 -1.64
N ILE A 195 -10.29 -22.07 -1.02
CA ILE A 195 -11.01 -23.18 -1.65
C ILE A 195 -11.87 -22.70 -2.84
N HIS A 196 -12.18 -21.41 -2.89
CA HIS A 196 -13.10 -20.84 -3.89
C HIS A 196 -12.40 -19.96 -4.94
N ILE A 197 -11.05 -20.01 -5.03
CA ILE A 197 -10.29 -19.32 -6.06
C ILE A 197 -9.91 -20.27 -7.18
#